data_44367f2467f9e7295ef7f97122831d19
#
_entry.id   44367f2467f9e7295ef7f97122831d19
#
_cell.length_a   1.000
_cell.length_b   1.000
_cell.length_c   1.000
_cell.angle_alpha   90.00
_cell.angle_beta   90.00
_cell.angle_gamma   90.00
#
_symmetry.space_group_name_H-M   'P 1'
#
loop_
_entity.id
_entity.type
_entity.pdbx_description
1 polymer ?
#
loop_
_entity_poly.entity_id
_entity_poly.type
_entity_poly.pdbx_seq_one_letter_code
_entity_poly.pdbx_strand_id
1 'polypeptide(L)'
;MKKIVSIISILAIMMSLCVTSFANDLAEDEEIRGDFIYEKGTNNILAYVGTSDICEIPENSNLLGLNHIKQTHTAIKKLIINKNVNFSILNSSSSLEEIDFKDGITEIPDGIMQECDSLNKIVFPSTLKKIGNNSFSKCPKIENIDLPNNLEYIGEYSAV
;
A
#
# COMPACT_ATOMS: atom_id res chain seq x y z
N MET A 1 8.14 37.27 -26.92
CA MET A 1 7.71 36.67 -25.62
C MET A 1 7.69 35.17 -25.78
N LYS A 2 8.70 34.46 -25.31
CA LYS A 2 8.75 32.98 -25.32
C LYS A 2 7.83 32.49 -24.22
N LYS A 3 6.79 31.75 -24.56
CA LYS A 3 5.91 31.05 -23.59
C LYS A 3 6.76 29.99 -22.89
N ILE A 4 7.04 30.20 -21.65
CA ILE A 4 7.53 29.15 -20.76
C ILE A 4 6.32 28.25 -20.52
N VAL A 5 6.21 27.17 -21.31
CA VAL A 5 5.30 26.08 -21.01
C VAL A 5 5.90 25.40 -19.79
N SER A 6 5.25 25.54 -18.65
CA SER A 6 5.70 24.98 -17.39
C SER A 6 5.86 23.47 -17.55
N ILE A 7 6.99 22.94 -17.07
CA ILE A 7 7.26 21.49 -16.99
C ILE A 7 6.12 20.77 -16.26
N ILE A 8 5.46 21.44 -15.31
CA ILE A 8 4.27 20.98 -14.59
C ILE A 8 3.10 20.69 -15.57
N SER A 9 2.93 21.52 -16.63
CA SER A 9 1.86 21.31 -17.61
C SER A 9 2.14 20.08 -18.50
N ILE A 10 3.41 19.81 -18.81
CA ILE A 10 3.80 18.64 -19.60
C ILE A 10 3.65 17.36 -18.76
N LEU A 11 4.03 17.38 -17.49
CA LEU A 11 3.80 16.27 -16.55
C LEU A 11 2.31 15.97 -16.38
N ALA A 12 1.49 17.01 -16.20
CA ALA A 12 0.04 16.85 -16.08
C ALA A 12 -0.60 16.29 -17.36
N ILE A 13 -0.10 16.67 -18.54
CA ILE A 13 -0.58 16.14 -19.83
C ILE A 13 -0.12 14.68 -20.01
N MET A 14 1.11 14.35 -19.62
CA MET A 14 1.60 12.95 -19.67
C MET A 14 0.84 12.05 -18.69
N MET A 15 0.56 12.52 -17.48
CA MET A 15 -0.30 11.80 -16.52
C MET A 15 -1.73 11.65 -17.04
N SER A 16 -2.30 12.69 -17.67
CA SER A 16 -3.63 12.63 -18.29
C SER A 16 -3.68 11.63 -19.45
N LEU A 17 -2.65 11.56 -20.29
CA LEU A 17 -2.56 10.59 -21.39
C LEU A 17 -2.38 9.16 -20.89
N CYS A 18 -1.65 8.95 -19.79
CA CYS A 18 -1.52 7.64 -19.16
C CYS A 18 -2.86 7.15 -18.60
N VAL A 19 -3.56 8.00 -17.84
CA VAL A 19 -4.88 7.70 -17.27
C VAL A 19 -5.92 7.44 -18.38
N THR A 20 -5.89 8.20 -19.47
CA THR A 20 -6.83 8.00 -20.60
C THR A 20 -6.54 6.71 -21.38
N SER A 21 -5.28 6.26 -21.44
CA SER A 21 -4.93 4.97 -22.06
C SER A 21 -5.52 3.81 -21.24
N PHE A 22 -5.44 3.88 -19.91
CA PHE A 22 -6.03 2.85 -19.04
C PHE A 22 -7.56 2.89 -19.02
N ALA A 23 -8.16 4.08 -19.11
CA ALA A 23 -9.63 4.22 -19.08
C ALA A 23 -10.34 3.51 -20.25
N ASN A 24 -9.64 3.29 -21.37
CA ASN A 24 -10.18 2.55 -22.52
C ASN A 24 -10.07 1.04 -22.37
N ASP A 25 -9.23 0.56 -21.43
CA ASP A 25 -8.96 -0.86 -21.20
C ASP A 25 -9.64 -1.39 -19.92
N LEU A 26 -10.42 -0.54 -19.22
CA LEU A 26 -11.17 -0.94 -18.04
C LEU A 26 -12.29 -1.92 -18.37
N ALA A 27 -12.46 -2.92 -17.53
CA ALA A 27 -13.65 -3.76 -17.57
C ALA A 27 -14.90 -2.94 -17.18
N GLU A 28 -16.09 -3.42 -17.55
CA GLU A 28 -17.37 -2.69 -17.29
C GLU A 28 -17.64 -2.51 -15.78
N ASP A 29 -17.05 -3.35 -14.96
CA ASP A 29 -17.17 -3.37 -13.51
C ASP A 29 -15.99 -2.69 -12.78
N GLU A 30 -15.14 -1.97 -13.49
CA GLU A 30 -14.00 -1.22 -12.95
C GLU A 30 -14.20 0.29 -13.06
N GLU A 31 -13.59 1.05 -12.13
CA GLU A 31 -13.54 2.52 -12.16
C GLU A 31 -12.22 3.07 -11.61
N ILE A 32 -11.72 4.18 -12.17
CA ILE A 32 -10.52 4.87 -11.70
C ILE A 32 -10.92 5.98 -10.71
N ARG A 33 -10.25 5.98 -9.54
CA ARG A 33 -10.31 7.07 -8.55
C ARG A 33 -8.88 7.42 -8.12
N GLY A 34 -8.38 8.58 -8.55
CA GLY A 34 -6.99 8.99 -8.32
C GLY A 34 -6.01 8.00 -8.95
N ASP A 35 -5.07 7.50 -8.17
CA ASP A 35 -4.03 6.56 -8.58
C ASP A 35 -4.45 5.08 -8.46
N PHE A 36 -5.75 4.79 -8.33
CA PHE A 36 -6.24 3.43 -8.10
C PHE A 36 -7.38 3.05 -9.05
N ILE A 37 -7.41 1.77 -9.40
CA ILE A 37 -8.57 1.12 -10.01
C ILE A 37 -9.35 0.43 -8.89
N TYR A 38 -10.66 0.68 -8.86
CA TYR A 38 -11.59 0.07 -7.92
C TYR A 38 -12.60 -0.81 -8.67
N GLU A 39 -13.11 -1.79 -7.97
CA GLU A 39 -14.35 -2.45 -8.35
C GLU A 39 -15.49 -1.44 -8.26
N LYS A 40 -16.26 -1.28 -9.34
CA LYS A 40 -17.27 -0.24 -9.51
C LYS A 40 -18.34 -0.28 -8.43
N GLY A 41 -18.61 0.88 -7.84
CA GLY A 41 -19.59 1.01 -6.77
C GLY A 41 -19.16 0.46 -5.42
N THR A 42 -17.90 0.06 -5.28
CA THR A 42 -17.33 -0.44 -4.03
C THR A 42 -16.10 0.39 -3.60
N ASN A 43 -15.49 0.02 -2.47
CA ASN A 43 -14.20 0.54 -2.03
C ASN A 43 -13.08 -0.52 -2.15
N ASN A 44 -13.30 -1.57 -2.95
CA ASN A 44 -12.31 -2.61 -3.19
C ASN A 44 -11.26 -2.12 -4.19
N ILE A 45 -10.02 -2.03 -3.77
CA ILE A 45 -8.90 -1.67 -4.64
C ILE A 45 -8.48 -2.90 -5.44
N LEU A 46 -8.47 -2.77 -6.77
CA LEU A 46 -8.05 -3.80 -7.71
C LEU A 46 -6.62 -3.58 -8.23
N ALA A 47 -6.23 -2.30 -8.42
CA ALA A 47 -4.90 -1.97 -8.91
C ALA A 47 -4.43 -0.60 -8.45
N TYR A 48 -3.10 -0.43 -8.40
CA TYR A 48 -2.42 0.86 -8.29
C TYR A 48 -1.86 1.24 -9.67
N VAL A 49 -2.24 2.40 -10.17
CA VAL A 49 -1.84 2.92 -11.50
C VAL A 49 -0.99 4.19 -11.40
N GLY A 50 -0.66 4.60 -10.17
CA GLY A 50 0.25 5.70 -9.91
C GLY A 50 1.67 5.42 -10.41
N THR A 51 2.45 6.46 -10.58
CA THR A 51 3.86 6.38 -11.05
C THR A 51 4.88 6.48 -9.92
N SER A 52 4.41 6.71 -8.69
CA SER A 52 5.25 6.81 -7.49
C SER A 52 5.62 5.41 -6.96
N ASP A 53 6.81 5.27 -6.42
CA ASP A 53 7.23 4.11 -5.62
C ASP A 53 6.67 4.15 -4.18
N ILE A 54 5.98 5.24 -3.81
CA ILE A 54 5.22 5.38 -2.57
C ILE A 54 3.73 5.24 -2.91
N CYS A 55 3.10 4.22 -2.33
CA CYS A 55 1.66 3.98 -2.47
C CYS A 55 0.97 4.28 -1.14
N GLU A 56 0.11 5.28 -1.12
CA GLU A 56 -0.72 5.62 0.04
C GLU A 56 -2.15 5.13 -0.18
N ILE A 57 -2.57 4.16 0.63
CA ILE A 57 -3.90 3.57 0.53
C ILE A 57 -4.93 4.53 1.13
N PRO A 58 -5.93 4.96 0.34
CA PRO A 58 -6.95 5.88 0.81
C PRO A 58 -7.76 5.33 1.99
N GLU A 59 -8.19 6.22 2.90
CA GLU A 59 -9.07 5.86 4.01
C GLU A 59 -10.37 5.20 3.51
N ASN A 60 -10.90 4.29 4.33
CA ASN A 60 -12.14 3.55 4.05
C ASN A 60 -12.11 2.66 2.79
N SER A 61 -10.90 2.29 2.33
CA SER A 61 -10.72 1.35 1.23
C SER A 61 -10.54 -0.08 1.72
N ASN A 62 -10.83 -1.04 0.85
CA ASN A 62 -10.54 -2.44 1.06
C ASN A 62 -9.33 -2.83 0.21
N LEU A 63 -8.23 -3.18 0.85
CA LEU A 63 -7.01 -3.67 0.22
C LEU A 63 -6.97 -5.19 0.35
N LEU A 64 -7.36 -5.91 -0.69
CA LEU A 64 -7.50 -7.36 -0.68
C LEU A 64 -6.18 -8.13 -0.87
N GLY A 65 -5.07 -7.41 -1.03
CA GLY A 65 -3.71 -7.95 -1.13
C GLY A 65 -2.85 -7.21 -2.15
N LEU A 66 -1.53 -7.17 -1.94
CA LEU A 66 -0.60 -6.52 -2.87
C LEU A 66 -0.42 -7.32 -4.17
N ASN A 67 -0.61 -8.63 -4.13
CA ASN A 67 -0.50 -9.49 -5.32
C ASN A 67 -1.60 -9.23 -6.36
N HIS A 68 -2.71 -8.63 -5.93
CA HIS A 68 -3.80 -8.21 -6.81
C HIS A 68 -3.61 -6.78 -7.33
N ILE A 69 -2.71 -5.99 -6.73
CA ILE A 69 -2.37 -4.68 -7.26
C ILE A 69 -1.49 -4.91 -8.49
N LYS A 70 -2.09 -4.87 -9.67
CA LYS A 70 -1.35 -4.84 -10.93
C LYS A 70 -0.49 -3.59 -10.94
N GLN A 71 0.79 -3.76 -10.65
CA GLN A 71 1.78 -2.69 -10.76
C GLN A 71 2.06 -2.47 -12.24
N THR A 72 1.56 -1.38 -12.76
CA THR A 72 1.67 -1.14 -14.21
C THR A 72 3.03 -0.60 -14.62
N HIS A 73 3.77 0.11 -13.75
CA HIS A 73 5.00 0.78 -14.18
C HIS A 73 6.11 0.89 -13.13
N THR A 74 5.82 0.86 -11.83
CA THR A 74 6.84 1.07 -10.79
C THR A 74 6.64 0.08 -9.64
N ALA A 75 7.73 -0.57 -9.21
CA ALA A 75 7.68 -1.41 -8.02
C ALA A 75 7.46 -0.51 -6.78
N ILE A 76 6.39 -0.76 -6.03
CA ILE A 76 6.12 -0.05 -4.79
C ILE A 76 7.20 -0.42 -3.78
N LYS A 77 7.88 0.61 -3.25
CA LYS A 77 8.88 0.49 -2.21
C LYS A 77 8.36 0.85 -0.83
N LYS A 78 7.43 1.80 -0.76
CA LYS A 78 6.80 2.22 0.47
C LYS A 78 5.29 2.12 0.36
N LEU A 79 4.68 1.45 1.35
CA LEU A 79 3.23 1.36 1.50
C LEU A 79 2.80 2.13 2.74
N ILE A 80 1.83 3.03 2.58
CA ILE A 80 1.21 3.77 3.68
C ILE A 80 -0.22 3.28 3.84
N ILE A 81 -0.55 2.77 5.02
CA ILE A 81 -1.89 2.28 5.36
C ILE A 81 -2.57 3.29 6.28
N ASN A 82 -3.60 3.95 5.78
CA ASN A 82 -4.38 4.89 6.55
C ASN A 82 -5.41 4.19 7.47
N LYS A 83 -5.98 4.95 8.40
CA LYS A 83 -7.05 4.44 9.28
C LYS A 83 -8.25 3.97 8.46
N ASN A 84 -9.03 3.06 9.04
CA ASN A 84 -10.23 2.50 8.42
C ASN A 84 -9.99 1.79 7.06
N VAL A 85 -8.75 1.48 6.73
CA VAL A 85 -8.46 0.58 5.63
C VAL A 85 -8.70 -0.84 6.10
N ASN A 86 -9.56 -1.56 5.42
CA ASN A 86 -9.70 -2.99 5.61
C ASN A 86 -8.63 -3.67 4.75
N PHE A 87 -7.64 -4.27 5.38
CA PHE A 87 -6.55 -4.94 4.68
C PHE A 87 -6.47 -6.41 5.08
N SER A 88 -6.13 -7.22 4.11
CA SER A 88 -5.88 -8.64 4.28
C SER A 88 -4.39 -8.95 4.04
N ILE A 89 -4.08 -10.15 3.67
CA ILE A 89 -2.72 -10.65 3.47
C ILE A 89 -1.99 -9.86 2.37
N LEU A 90 -0.87 -9.22 2.72
CA LEU A 90 0.00 -8.44 1.83
C LEU A 90 1.32 -9.18 1.51
N ASN A 91 1.28 -10.51 1.41
CA ASN A 91 2.43 -11.40 1.34
C ASN A 91 3.24 -11.26 0.03
N SER A 92 4.49 -11.73 0.11
CA SER A 92 5.37 -12.00 -1.03
C SER A 92 5.68 -10.77 -1.90
N SER A 93 5.79 -9.58 -1.30
CA SER A 93 6.28 -8.41 -2.01
C SER A 93 7.80 -8.36 -1.98
N SER A 94 8.44 -8.67 -3.11
CA SER A 94 9.90 -8.63 -3.23
C SER A 94 10.49 -7.23 -3.32
N SER A 95 9.66 -6.22 -3.63
CA SER A 95 10.11 -4.82 -3.81
C SER A 95 9.83 -3.91 -2.63
N LEU A 96 8.90 -4.28 -1.74
CA LEU A 96 8.49 -3.44 -0.63
C LEU A 96 9.60 -3.33 0.42
N GLU A 97 10.07 -2.11 0.68
CA GLU A 97 11.14 -1.80 1.61
C GLU A 97 10.61 -1.24 2.95
N GLU A 98 9.51 -0.49 2.91
CA GLU A 98 8.91 0.16 4.09
C GLU A 98 7.39 0.01 4.11
N ILE A 99 6.83 -0.25 5.30
CA ILE A 99 5.40 -0.12 5.56
C ILE A 99 5.15 0.85 6.72
N ASP A 100 4.19 1.76 6.55
CA ASP A 100 3.85 2.82 7.49
C ASP A 100 2.36 2.75 7.84
N PHE A 101 2.05 2.27 9.03
CA PHE A 101 0.69 2.21 9.55
C PHE A 101 0.35 3.49 10.29
N LYS A 102 -0.69 4.19 9.86
CA LYS A 102 -1.09 5.48 10.44
C LYS A 102 -1.97 5.35 11.67
N ASP A 103 -1.98 6.41 12.48
CA ASP A 103 -2.80 6.47 13.70
C ASP A 103 -4.28 6.19 13.41
N GLY A 104 -4.90 5.48 14.35
CA GLY A 104 -6.24 4.94 14.23
C GLY A 104 -6.28 3.44 13.93
N ILE A 105 -5.17 2.85 13.45
CA ILE A 105 -5.02 1.40 13.35
C ILE A 105 -4.69 0.87 14.75
N THR A 106 -5.51 -0.06 15.24
CA THR A 106 -5.37 -0.66 16.57
C THR A 106 -4.92 -2.12 16.54
N GLU A 107 -5.02 -2.76 15.40
CA GLU A 107 -4.67 -4.18 15.22
C GLU A 107 -4.02 -4.43 13.86
N ILE A 108 -2.95 -5.22 13.87
CA ILE A 108 -2.33 -5.81 12.69
C ILE A 108 -2.81 -7.26 12.62
N PRO A 109 -3.44 -7.69 11.51
CA PRO A 109 -3.97 -9.04 11.35
C PRO A 109 -2.89 -10.12 11.33
N ASP A 110 -3.32 -11.37 11.55
CA ASP A 110 -2.46 -12.54 11.40
C ASP A 110 -1.91 -12.65 9.97
N GLY A 111 -0.64 -12.94 9.84
CA GLY A 111 0.03 -13.26 8.58
C GLY A 111 0.04 -12.16 7.53
N ILE A 112 -0.09 -10.90 7.91
CA ILE A 112 -0.26 -9.79 6.96
C ILE A 112 0.89 -9.63 5.98
N MET A 113 2.14 -9.82 6.44
CA MET A 113 3.36 -9.57 5.67
C MET A 113 4.31 -10.75 5.81
N GLN A 114 4.06 -11.81 5.08
CA GLN A 114 4.96 -12.96 5.04
C GLN A 114 5.81 -12.92 3.77
N GLU A 115 7.07 -13.39 3.88
CA GLU A 115 7.96 -13.57 2.73
C GLU A 115 8.22 -12.26 1.98
N CYS A 116 8.42 -11.15 2.71
CA CYS A 116 8.77 -9.85 2.14
C CYS A 116 10.28 -9.64 2.20
N ASP A 117 10.98 -10.12 1.17
CA ASP A 117 12.46 -10.19 1.13
C ASP A 117 13.17 -8.84 1.23
N SER A 118 12.51 -7.76 0.86
CA SER A 118 13.09 -6.41 0.87
C SER A 118 12.66 -5.55 2.05
N LEU A 119 11.62 -5.97 2.79
CA LEU A 119 11.07 -5.19 3.91
C LEU A 119 12.10 -5.07 5.03
N ASN A 120 12.51 -3.84 5.32
CA ASN A 120 13.52 -3.52 6.33
C ASN A 120 13.04 -2.49 7.36
N LYS A 121 11.88 -1.86 7.12
CA LYS A 121 11.35 -0.84 8.01
C LYS A 121 9.84 -0.98 8.18
N ILE A 122 9.41 -0.97 9.45
CA ILE A 122 8.00 -0.94 9.83
C ILE A 122 7.78 0.25 10.75
N VAL A 123 6.80 1.10 10.43
CA VAL A 123 6.37 2.21 11.29
C VAL A 123 5.00 1.85 11.85
N PHE A 124 4.94 1.69 13.16
CA PHE A 124 3.69 1.42 13.87
C PHE A 124 3.07 2.69 14.43
N PRO A 125 1.73 2.81 14.41
CA PRO A 125 1.05 3.94 15.02
C PRO A 125 1.05 3.84 16.55
N SER A 126 0.95 4.99 17.22
CA SER A 126 0.82 5.06 18.68
C SER A 126 -0.47 4.39 19.20
N THR A 127 -1.45 4.21 18.33
CA THR A 127 -2.76 3.61 18.65
C THR A 127 -2.75 2.08 18.60
N LEU A 128 -1.65 1.44 18.13
CA LEU A 128 -1.58 -0.01 17.97
C LEU A 128 -1.60 -0.72 19.32
N LYS A 129 -2.48 -1.71 19.43
CA LYS A 129 -2.64 -2.55 20.63
C LYS A 129 -2.30 -4.01 20.39
N LYS A 130 -2.45 -4.49 19.16
CA LYS A 130 -2.28 -5.92 18.85
C LYS A 130 -1.54 -6.11 17.53
N ILE A 131 -0.59 -7.05 17.55
CA ILE A 131 0.06 -7.64 16.38
C ILE A 131 -0.31 -9.12 16.34
N GLY A 132 -0.88 -9.56 15.22
CA GLY A 132 -1.34 -10.95 15.03
C GLY A 132 -0.19 -11.94 14.86
N ASN A 133 -0.54 -13.23 14.79
CA ASN A 133 0.43 -14.31 14.61
C ASN A 133 1.07 -14.27 13.21
N ASN A 134 2.34 -14.59 13.11
CA ASN A 134 3.08 -14.63 11.83
C ASN A 134 3.00 -13.35 11.00
N SER A 135 2.76 -12.20 11.62
CA SER A 135 2.47 -10.95 10.90
C SER A 135 3.63 -10.50 10.00
N PHE A 136 4.87 -10.73 10.39
CA PHE A 136 6.08 -10.36 9.64
C PHE A 136 7.05 -11.54 9.50
N SER A 137 6.53 -12.75 9.46
CA SER A 137 7.36 -13.95 9.39
C SER A 137 8.10 -14.04 8.06
N LYS A 138 9.35 -14.51 8.10
CA LYS A 138 10.22 -14.64 6.91
C LYS A 138 10.48 -13.31 6.18
N CYS A 139 10.66 -12.22 6.92
CA CYS A 139 11.11 -10.93 6.41
C CYS A 139 12.57 -10.70 6.85
N PRO A 140 13.56 -11.24 6.14
CA PRO A 140 14.93 -11.41 6.64
C PRO A 140 15.72 -10.10 6.81
N LYS A 141 15.22 -8.98 6.27
CA LYS A 141 15.87 -7.67 6.38
C LYS A 141 15.36 -6.83 7.55
N ILE A 142 14.38 -7.31 8.30
CA ILE A 142 13.93 -6.62 9.51
C ILE A 142 14.91 -6.95 10.64
N GLU A 143 15.77 -5.98 10.95
CA GLU A 143 16.77 -6.14 12.03
C GLU A 143 16.27 -5.59 13.37
N ASN A 144 15.50 -4.51 13.33
CA ASN A 144 14.98 -3.83 14.51
C ASN A 144 13.54 -3.40 14.29
N ILE A 145 12.73 -3.55 15.33
CA ILE A 145 11.32 -3.14 15.33
C ILE A 145 11.08 -2.22 16.53
N ASP A 146 10.69 -0.97 16.26
CA ASP A 146 10.29 -0.03 17.30
C ASP A 146 8.81 -0.25 17.63
N LEU A 147 8.55 -0.93 18.73
CA LEU A 147 7.20 -1.23 19.19
C LEU A 147 6.59 -0.04 19.95
N PRO A 148 5.30 0.30 19.73
CA PRO A 148 4.64 1.37 20.46
C PRO A 148 4.38 0.99 21.91
N ASN A 149 4.46 1.99 22.81
CA ASN A 149 4.29 1.79 24.25
C ASN A 149 2.91 1.24 24.66
N ASN A 150 1.91 1.42 23.81
CA ASN A 150 0.52 0.99 24.08
C ASN A 150 0.23 -0.43 23.56
N LEU A 151 1.24 -1.14 23.09
CA LEU A 151 1.06 -2.50 22.57
C LEU A 151 0.73 -3.47 23.74
N GLU A 152 -0.36 -4.19 23.61
CA GLU A 152 -0.89 -5.09 24.62
C GLU A 152 -0.63 -6.57 24.28
N TYR A 153 -0.52 -6.90 22.97
CA TYR A 153 -0.37 -8.28 22.52
C TYR A 153 0.50 -8.40 21.27
N ILE A 154 1.36 -9.38 21.26
CA ILE A 154 2.13 -9.81 20.10
C ILE A 154 1.90 -11.31 19.92
N GLY A 155 1.45 -11.68 18.73
CA GLY A 155 1.21 -13.09 18.36
C GLY A 155 2.49 -13.89 18.17
N GLU A 156 2.35 -15.19 18.10
CA GLU A 156 3.48 -16.11 17.89
C GLU A 156 4.08 -15.92 16.49
N TYR A 157 5.41 -16.01 16.38
CA TYR A 157 6.17 -15.87 15.13
C TYR A 157 5.93 -14.55 14.36
N SER A 158 5.50 -13.48 15.06
CA SER A 158 5.12 -12.24 14.40
C SER A 158 6.28 -11.36 14.01
N ALA A 159 7.48 -11.61 14.48
CA ALA A 159 8.66 -10.76 14.26
C ALA A 159 9.97 -11.58 14.29
N VAL A 160 10.14 -12.51 13.36
CA VAL A 160 11.46 -13.15 13.09
C VAL A 160 11.50 -13.64 11.66
#